data_8411a19c836f18fc97a401191407c681
#
_entry.id   8411a19c836f18fc97a401191407c681
#
_cell.length_a   1.000
_cell.length_b   1.000
_cell.length_c   1.000
_cell.angle_alpha   90.00
_cell.angle_beta   90.00
_cell.angle_gamma   90.00
#
_symmetry.space_group_name_H-M   'P 1'
#
loop_
_entity.id
_entity.type
_entity.pdbx_description
1 polymer ?
#
loop_
_entity_poly.entity_id
_entity_poly.type
_entity_poly.pdbx_seq_one_letter_code
_entity_poly.pdbx_strand_id
1 'polypeptide(L)'
;MAREPRRRERGSNYGGVKNKDNGTWYVQFRYTDWKGERQQKLKRGFATKREALEWEREFLMEKQADVNMTFESFVALYERGIKPKLKLNTWRTKESIIQKKILPYFAKRKLSEITSKDIMRWQNEIREMRDCHGKPLSKTYLKTVHNQLSAIFNHAARFYGLNINARQAGNMGQKNGRRCCS
;
A
#
# COMPACT_ATOMS: atom_id res chain seq x y z
N MET A 1 47.28 -22.71 21.17
CA MET A 1 45.97 -23.11 20.68
C MET A 1 44.92 -22.16 21.28
N ALA A 2 44.53 -21.12 20.55
CA ALA A 2 43.56 -20.13 20.99
C ALA A 2 42.13 -20.65 20.68
N ARG A 3 41.28 -20.71 21.69
CA ARG A 3 39.87 -21.08 21.54
C ARG A 3 39.11 -19.90 20.92
N GLU A 4 38.54 -20.10 19.73
CA GLU A 4 37.59 -19.13 19.14
C GLU A 4 36.39 -18.93 20.06
N PRO A 5 35.93 -17.67 20.22
CA PRO A 5 34.73 -17.37 20.97
C PRO A 5 33.50 -17.89 20.19
N ARG A 6 32.77 -18.86 20.78
CA ARG A 6 31.48 -19.32 20.26
C ARG A 6 30.54 -18.13 20.12
N ARG A 7 30.28 -17.76 18.89
CA ARG A 7 29.24 -16.81 18.50
C ARG A 7 27.91 -17.35 19.00
N ARG A 8 27.40 -16.79 20.09
CA ARG A 8 26.04 -17.07 20.56
C ARG A 8 25.09 -16.67 19.46
N GLU A 9 24.58 -17.64 18.73
CA GLU A 9 23.40 -17.46 17.90
C GLU A 9 22.29 -16.94 18.82
N ARG A 10 21.95 -15.69 18.67
CA ARG A 10 20.78 -15.11 19.33
C ARG A 10 19.56 -15.76 18.69
N GLY A 11 19.13 -16.88 19.28
CA GLY A 11 17.93 -17.59 18.90
C GLY A 11 16.79 -16.61 18.76
N SER A 12 16.15 -16.64 17.61
CA SER A 12 14.92 -15.91 17.39
C SER A 12 13.91 -16.49 18.39
N ASN A 13 13.52 -15.73 19.42
CA ASN A 13 12.47 -16.11 20.34
C ASN A 13 11.12 -16.06 19.61
N TYR A 14 10.87 -17.06 18.78
CA TYR A 14 9.56 -17.38 18.26
C TYR A 14 8.89 -18.29 19.29
N GLY A 15 7.90 -17.78 20.00
CA GLY A 15 7.11 -18.61 20.90
C GLY A 15 6.56 -17.84 22.09
N GLY A 16 5.37 -18.24 22.54
CA GLY A 16 4.79 -17.72 23.76
C GLY A 16 5.68 -18.00 24.96
N VAL A 17 6.02 -16.96 25.71
CA VAL A 17 6.83 -17.00 26.91
C VAL A 17 5.94 -16.79 28.13
N LYS A 18 6.15 -17.60 29.19
CA LYS A 18 5.42 -17.44 30.44
C LYS A 18 6.04 -16.30 31.26
N ASN A 19 5.21 -15.37 31.69
CA ASN A 19 5.64 -14.37 32.65
C ASN A 19 5.77 -14.99 34.04
N LYS A 20 6.92 -14.82 34.66
CA LYS A 20 7.22 -15.42 35.97
C LYS A 20 6.43 -14.75 37.12
N ASP A 21 6.07 -13.46 36.95
CA ASP A 21 5.46 -12.66 38.02
C ASP A 21 3.97 -12.95 38.21
N ASN A 22 3.24 -13.11 37.09
CA ASN A 22 1.77 -13.24 37.11
C ASN A 22 1.22 -14.50 36.42
N GLY A 23 2.10 -15.42 36.00
CA GLY A 23 1.72 -16.70 35.42
C GLY A 23 1.06 -16.62 34.03
N THR A 24 0.84 -15.44 33.48
CA THR A 24 0.26 -15.26 32.15
C THR A 24 1.29 -15.46 31.04
N TRP A 25 0.83 -15.69 29.83
CA TRP A 25 1.69 -15.86 28.67
C TRP A 25 1.75 -14.56 27.87
N TYR A 26 2.89 -14.33 27.20
CA TYR A 26 3.07 -13.23 26.26
C TYR A 26 3.80 -13.71 25.02
N VAL A 27 3.58 -13.03 23.89
CA VAL A 27 4.34 -13.22 22.66
C VAL A 27 5.11 -11.95 22.33
N GLN A 28 6.34 -12.16 21.87
CA GLN A 28 7.19 -11.10 21.36
C GLN A 28 7.88 -11.62 20.11
N PHE A 29 7.59 -11.00 18.99
CA PHE A 29 8.18 -11.39 17.71
C PHE A 29 8.50 -10.17 16.86
N ARG A 30 9.33 -10.39 15.85
CA ARG A 30 9.67 -9.41 14.85
C ARG A 30 8.98 -9.79 13.55
N TYR A 31 8.41 -8.83 12.88
CA TYR A 31 7.82 -8.99 11.57
C TYR A 31 8.32 -7.89 10.65
N THR A 32 8.30 -8.15 9.35
CA THR A 32 8.62 -7.13 8.36
C THR A 32 7.32 -6.43 8.01
N ASP A 33 7.29 -5.13 8.24
CA ASP A 33 6.16 -4.30 7.83
C ASP A 33 6.12 -4.20 6.31
N TRP A 34 4.99 -3.79 5.77
CA TRP A 34 4.81 -3.52 4.34
C TRP A 34 5.84 -2.52 3.77
N LYS A 35 6.52 -1.72 4.60
CA LYS A 35 7.65 -0.85 4.25
C LYS A 35 8.97 -1.59 4.05
N GLY A 36 9.03 -2.88 4.34
CA GLY A 36 10.27 -3.62 4.43
C GLY A 36 11.04 -3.36 5.73
N GLU A 37 10.50 -2.57 6.66
CA GLU A 37 11.12 -2.29 7.95
C GLU A 37 10.82 -3.42 8.95
N ARG A 38 11.84 -3.76 9.75
CA ARG A 38 11.67 -4.74 10.83
C ARG A 38 11.02 -4.08 12.03
N GLN A 39 9.78 -4.46 12.29
CA GLN A 39 9.01 -4.03 13.46
C GLN A 39 8.99 -5.11 14.53
N GLN A 40 8.81 -4.71 15.77
CA GLN A 40 8.68 -5.61 16.91
C GLN A 40 7.29 -5.46 17.51
N LYS A 41 6.61 -6.59 17.73
CA LYS A 41 5.31 -6.64 18.41
C LYS A 41 5.42 -7.42 19.70
N LEU A 42 4.86 -6.86 20.77
CA LEU A 42 4.72 -7.48 22.07
C LEU A 42 3.24 -7.46 22.46
N LYS A 43 2.67 -8.61 22.83
CA LYS A 43 1.34 -8.69 23.44
C LYS A 43 1.39 -9.62 24.65
N ARG A 44 0.81 -9.18 25.75
CA ARG A 44 0.79 -9.86 27.05
C ARG A 44 -0.65 -10.20 27.43
N GLY A 45 -0.81 -11.08 28.46
CA GLY A 45 -2.10 -11.33 29.08
C GLY A 45 -2.87 -12.53 28.52
N PHE A 46 -2.20 -13.46 27.85
CA PHE A 46 -2.81 -14.71 27.42
C PHE A 46 -2.90 -15.71 28.57
N ALA A 47 -3.98 -16.45 28.64
CA ALA A 47 -4.16 -17.50 29.65
C ALA A 47 -3.30 -18.72 29.37
N THR A 48 -3.10 -19.06 28.09
CA THR A 48 -2.36 -20.23 27.66
C THR A 48 -1.30 -19.90 26.60
N LYS A 49 -0.29 -20.77 26.49
CA LYS A 49 0.72 -20.71 25.43
C LYS A 49 0.08 -20.86 24.04
N ARG A 50 -0.93 -21.73 23.94
CA ARG A 50 -1.63 -21.99 22.67
C ARG A 50 -2.32 -20.75 22.15
N GLU A 51 -3.07 -20.06 23.00
CA GLU A 51 -3.76 -18.80 22.67
C GLU A 51 -2.77 -17.71 22.21
N ALA A 52 -1.63 -17.61 22.91
CA ALA A 52 -0.58 -16.66 22.54
C ALA A 52 0.01 -16.94 21.15
N LEU A 53 0.27 -18.21 20.81
CA LEU A 53 0.79 -18.62 19.50
C LEU A 53 -0.26 -18.51 18.38
N GLU A 54 -1.51 -18.77 18.69
CA GLU A 54 -2.63 -18.64 17.74
C GLU A 54 -2.82 -17.17 17.34
N TRP A 55 -2.80 -16.28 18.31
CA TRP A 55 -2.83 -14.83 18.05
C TRP A 55 -1.61 -14.34 17.24
N GLU A 56 -0.41 -14.86 17.48
CA GLU A 56 0.78 -14.54 16.68
C GLU A 56 0.59 -14.94 15.22
N ARG A 57 0.05 -16.14 14.96
CA ARG A 57 -0.23 -16.64 13.60
C ARG A 57 -1.28 -15.78 12.89
N GLU A 58 -2.37 -15.47 13.56
CA GLU A 58 -3.44 -14.61 13.01
C GLU A 58 -2.89 -13.25 12.65
N PHE A 59 -2.12 -12.62 13.54
CA PHE A 59 -1.51 -11.32 13.29
C PHE A 59 -0.56 -11.34 12.08
N LEU A 60 0.28 -12.39 11.97
CA LEU A 60 1.21 -12.53 10.85
C LEU A 60 0.45 -12.77 9.52
N MET A 61 -0.61 -13.57 9.54
CA MET A 61 -1.46 -13.81 8.37
C MET A 61 -2.16 -12.53 7.91
N GLU A 62 -2.72 -11.76 8.83
CA GLU A 62 -3.34 -10.48 8.55
C GLU A 62 -2.34 -9.51 7.90
N LYS A 63 -1.14 -9.39 8.45
CA LYS A 63 -0.10 -8.53 7.91
C LYS A 63 0.44 -8.99 6.56
N GLN A 64 0.56 -10.28 6.33
CA GLN A 64 0.94 -10.83 5.01
C GLN A 64 -0.14 -10.60 3.95
N ALA A 65 -1.41 -10.70 4.31
CA ALA A 65 -2.53 -10.40 3.40
C ALA A 65 -2.52 -8.94 2.96
N ASP A 66 -2.27 -8.01 3.88
CA ASP A 66 -2.16 -6.58 3.59
C ASP A 66 -1.03 -6.27 2.59
N VAL A 67 0.12 -6.95 2.71
CA VAL A 67 1.29 -6.73 1.84
C VAL A 67 1.08 -7.31 0.42
N ASN A 68 0.34 -8.40 0.30
CA ASN A 68 0.15 -9.12 -0.97
C ASN A 68 -1.12 -8.73 -1.73
N MET A 69 -1.88 -7.75 -1.25
CA MET A 69 -3.11 -7.32 -1.89
C MET A 69 -2.84 -6.75 -3.29
N THR A 70 -3.60 -7.23 -4.29
CA THR A 70 -3.56 -6.66 -5.64
C THR A 70 -4.23 -5.29 -5.66
N PHE A 71 -3.81 -4.45 -6.60
CA PHE A 71 -4.40 -3.12 -6.78
C PHE A 71 -5.91 -3.19 -7.04
N GLU A 72 -6.37 -4.19 -7.81
CA GLU A 72 -7.78 -4.43 -8.08
C GLU A 72 -8.58 -4.74 -6.81
N SER A 73 -8.07 -5.66 -5.96
CA SER A 73 -8.71 -5.99 -4.68
C SER A 73 -8.77 -4.76 -3.76
N PHE A 74 -7.71 -3.94 -3.76
CA PHE A 74 -7.71 -2.70 -3.00
C PHE A 74 -8.72 -1.69 -3.52
N VAL A 75 -8.84 -1.52 -4.85
CA VAL A 75 -9.84 -0.64 -5.46
C VAL A 75 -11.25 -1.05 -5.06
N ALA A 76 -11.57 -2.34 -5.00
CA ALA A 76 -12.87 -2.83 -4.54
C ALA A 76 -13.16 -2.43 -3.08
N LEU A 77 -12.15 -2.46 -2.19
CA LEU A 77 -12.30 -1.97 -0.81
C LEU A 77 -12.48 -0.45 -0.77
N TYR A 78 -11.70 0.28 -1.57
CA TYR A 78 -11.81 1.73 -1.71
C TYR A 78 -13.21 2.14 -2.17
N GLU A 79 -13.77 1.45 -3.16
CA GLU A 79 -15.12 1.67 -3.65
C GLU A 79 -16.17 1.52 -2.56
N ARG A 80 -16.13 0.42 -1.80
CA ARG A 80 -17.04 0.17 -0.68
C ARG A 80 -17.01 1.28 0.37
N GLY A 81 -15.84 1.82 0.65
CA GLY A 81 -15.65 2.89 1.65
C GLY A 81 -16.01 4.29 1.17
N ILE A 82 -15.90 4.59 -0.12
CA ILE A 82 -16.05 5.95 -0.67
C ILE A 82 -17.40 6.13 -1.38
N LYS A 83 -17.92 5.11 -2.06
CA LYS A 83 -19.18 5.17 -2.80
C LYS A 83 -20.36 5.73 -2.00
N PRO A 84 -20.60 5.30 -0.73
CA PRO A 84 -21.71 5.83 0.05
C PRO A 84 -21.59 7.33 0.41
N LYS A 85 -20.35 7.87 0.34
CA LYS A 85 -20.04 9.26 0.73
C LYS A 85 -20.14 10.25 -0.44
N LEU A 86 -20.33 9.76 -1.67
CA LEU A 86 -20.31 10.57 -2.87
C LEU A 86 -21.69 10.63 -3.54
N LYS A 87 -21.97 11.76 -4.21
CA LYS A 87 -23.13 11.89 -5.10
C LYS A 87 -22.99 10.90 -6.28
N LEU A 88 -24.09 10.33 -6.71
CA LEU A 88 -24.13 9.29 -7.74
C LEU A 88 -23.37 9.69 -9.03
N ASN A 89 -23.59 10.90 -9.53
CA ASN A 89 -22.93 11.36 -10.76
C ASN A 89 -21.41 11.52 -10.56
N THR A 90 -20.97 11.99 -9.41
CA THR A 90 -19.55 12.08 -9.05
C THR A 90 -18.92 10.68 -9.01
N TRP A 91 -19.63 9.71 -8.42
CA TRP A 91 -19.16 8.35 -8.38
C TRP A 91 -19.05 7.73 -9.77
N ARG A 92 -20.08 7.85 -10.64
CA ARG A 92 -20.05 7.32 -12.00
C ARG A 92 -18.87 7.82 -12.82
N THR A 93 -18.57 9.12 -12.73
CA THR A 93 -17.40 9.71 -13.40
C THR A 93 -16.09 9.11 -12.88
N LYS A 94 -15.96 8.97 -11.56
CA LYS A 94 -14.80 8.39 -10.90
C LYS A 94 -14.62 6.92 -11.27
N GLU A 95 -15.67 6.14 -11.19
CA GLU A 95 -15.72 4.72 -11.55
C GLU A 95 -15.28 4.51 -13.01
N SER A 96 -15.83 5.29 -13.95
CA SER A 96 -15.45 5.22 -15.36
C SER A 96 -13.95 5.47 -15.58
N ILE A 97 -13.36 6.44 -14.88
CA ILE A 97 -11.92 6.72 -14.97
C ILE A 97 -11.12 5.55 -14.39
N ILE A 98 -11.51 5.03 -13.23
CA ILE A 98 -10.83 3.92 -12.58
C ILE A 98 -10.84 2.68 -13.47
N GLN A 99 -12.02 2.30 -13.96
CA GLN A 99 -12.21 1.10 -14.78
C GLN A 99 -11.51 1.19 -16.15
N LYS A 100 -11.58 2.36 -16.82
CA LYS A 100 -11.09 2.50 -18.21
C LYS A 100 -9.63 2.92 -18.31
N LYS A 101 -9.08 3.62 -17.30
CA LYS A 101 -7.76 4.26 -17.40
C LYS A 101 -6.74 3.78 -16.35
N ILE A 102 -7.20 3.30 -15.20
CA ILE A 102 -6.31 2.93 -14.10
C ILE A 102 -6.19 1.41 -13.98
N LEU A 103 -7.31 0.69 -13.86
CA LEU A 103 -7.30 -0.76 -13.68
C LEU A 103 -6.61 -1.53 -14.82
N PRO A 104 -6.76 -1.19 -16.12
CA PRO A 104 -6.09 -1.95 -17.17
C PRO A 104 -4.57 -2.02 -17.00
N TYR A 105 -3.98 -1.02 -16.35
CA TYR A 105 -2.54 -0.94 -16.13
C TYR A 105 -2.08 -1.55 -14.80
N PHE A 106 -2.83 -1.32 -13.72
CA PHE A 106 -2.40 -1.65 -12.36
C PHE A 106 -3.10 -2.88 -11.74
N ALA A 107 -4.22 -3.37 -12.28
CA ALA A 107 -5.09 -4.36 -11.64
C ALA A 107 -4.35 -5.57 -11.06
N LYS A 108 -3.48 -6.20 -11.86
CA LYS A 108 -2.76 -7.42 -11.50
C LYS A 108 -1.51 -7.20 -10.65
N ARG A 109 -1.10 -5.93 -10.46
CA ARG A 109 0.09 -5.62 -9.67
C ARG A 109 -0.22 -5.60 -8.19
N LYS A 110 0.70 -6.06 -7.38
CA LYS A 110 0.60 -5.89 -5.92
C LYS A 110 0.75 -4.42 -5.58
N LEU A 111 -0.08 -3.96 -4.66
CA LEU A 111 -0.09 -2.55 -4.27
C LEU A 111 1.27 -2.08 -3.71
N SER A 112 1.98 -2.97 -3.00
CA SER A 112 3.32 -2.70 -2.46
C SER A 112 4.43 -2.62 -3.52
N GLU A 113 4.24 -3.22 -4.69
CA GLU A 113 5.23 -3.26 -5.77
C GLU A 113 5.13 -2.06 -6.73
N ILE A 114 4.06 -1.26 -6.64
CA ILE A 114 3.87 -0.11 -7.52
C ILE A 114 4.81 1.03 -7.09
N THR A 115 5.74 1.38 -7.97
CA THR A 115 6.72 2.43 -7.75
C THR A 115 6.33 3.74 -8.42
N SER A 116 6.98 4.84 -8.03
CA SER A 116 6.82 6.13 -8.72
C SER A 116 7.21 6.06 -10.20
N LYS A 117 8.15 5.18 -10.57
CA LYS A 117 8.54 4.95 -11.97
C LYS A 117 7.40 4.33 -12.78
N ASP A 118 6.65 3.39 -12.18
CA ASP A 118 5.49 2.78 -12.85
C ASP A 118 4.39 3.80 -13.08
N ILE A 119 4.18 4.69 -12.11
CA ILE A 119 3.22 5.79 -12.26
C ILE A 119 3.64 6.74 -13.38
N MET A 120 4.92 7.07 -13.50
CA MET A 120 5.43 7.91 -14.59
C MET A 120 5.25 7.24 -15.97
N ARG A 121 5.51 5.93 -16.08
CA ARG A 121 5.26 5.16 -17.32
C ARG A 121 3.78 5.21 -17.71
N TRP A 122 2.91 4.90 -16.75
CA TRP A 122 1.47 4.99 -16.95
C TRP A 122 1.02 6.40 -17.37
N GLN A 123 1.57 7.47 -16.77
CA GLN A 123 1.27 8.84 -17.18
C GLN A 123 1.65 9.12 -18.64
N ASN A 124 2.80 8.59 -19.09
CA ASN A 124 3.21 8.76 -20.49
C ASN A 124 2.28 8.02 -21.43
N GLU A 125 1.92 6.78 -21.12
CA GLU A 125 0.95 6.00 -21.92
C GLU A 125 -0.42 6.70 -22.01
N ILE A 126 -0.94 7.24 -20.91
CA ILE A 126 -2.21 7.98 -20.90
C ILE A 126 -2.12 9.26 -21.74
N ARG A 127 -0.97 9.95 -21.81
CA ARG A 127 -0.77 11.14 -22.66
C ARG A 127 -0.79 10.82 -24.15
N GLU A 128 -0.32 9.63 -24.52
CA GLU A 128 -0.32 9.15 -25.90
C GLU A 128 -1.70 8.65 -26.37
N MET A 129 -2.59 8.34 -25.42
CA MET A 129 -3.94 7.91 -25.75
C MET A 129 -4.73 8.97 -26.48
N ARG A 130 -5.55 8.52 -27.42
CA ARG A 130 -6.48 9.36 -28.19
C ARG A 130 -7.92 9.11 -27.72
N ASP A 131 -8.76 10.10 -27.94
CA ASP A 131 -10.21 9.96 -27.74
C ASP A 131 -10.87 9.20 -28.91
N CYS A 132 -12.17 9.02 -28.85
CA CYS A 132 -12.96 8.35 -29.91
C CYS A 132 -12.92 9.10 -31.25
N HIS A 133 -12.47 10.37 -31.27
CA HIS A 133 -12.31 11.20 -32.46
C HIS A 133 -10.84 11.31 -32.90
N GLY A 134 -9.94 10.51 -32.35
CA GLY A 134 -8.51 10.52 -32.66
C GLY A 134 -7.74 11.74 -32.10
N LYS A 135 -8.38 12.57 -31.26
CA LYS A 135 -7.75 13.75 -30.67
C LYS A 135 -6.99 13.40 -29.38
N PRO A 136 -5.91 14.11 -29.05
CA PRO A 136 -5.22 13.93 -27.79
C PRO A 136 -6.12 14.32 -26.61
N LEU A 137 -6.01 13.58 -25.50
CA LEU A 137 -6.76 13.87 -24.29
C LEU A 137 -6.40 15.27 -23.75
N SER A 138 -7.41 16.01 -23.28
CA SER A 138 -7.19 17.37 -22.77
C SER A 138 -6.34 17.35 -21.49
N LYS A 139 -5.55 18.41 -21.27
CA LYS A 139 -4.71 18.55 -20.06
C LYS A 139 -5.52 18.50 -18.77
N THR A 140 -6.72 19.07 -18.77
CA THR A 140 -7.65 19.04 -17.63
C THR A 140 -8.09 17.61 -17.33
N TYR A 141 -8.45 16.83 -18.36
CA TYR A 141 -8.82 15.44 -18.20
C TYR A 141 -7.67 14.59 -17.67
N LEU A 142 -6.46 14.76 -18.22
CA LEU A 142 -5.24 14.08 -17.74
C LEU A 142 -4.98 14.37 -16.25
N LYS A 143 -5.14 15.63 -15.83
CA LYS A 143 -5.05 16.03 -14.42
C LYS A 143 -6.10 15.33 -13.57
N THR A 144 -7.33 15.23 -14.05
CA THR A 144 -8.42 14.55 -13.36
C THR A 144 -8.12 13.05 -13.18
N VAL A 145 -7.63 12.39 -14.22
CA VAL A 145 -7.23 10.97 -14.18
C VAL A 145 -6.12 10.74 -13.15
N HIS A 146 -5.09 11.58 -13.15
CA HIS A 146 -4.01 11.52 -12.16
C HIS A 146 -4.51 11.76 -10.73
N ASN A 147 -5.42 12.71 -10.53
CA ASN A 147 -6.00 12.99 -9.22
C ASN A 147 -6.79 11.79 -8.67
N GLN A 148 -7.47 11.02 -9.53
CA GLN A 148 -8.16 9.80 -9.10
C GLN A 148 -7.17 8.74 -8.62
N LEU A 149 -6.08 8.51 -9.33
CA LEU A 149 -5.02 7.60 -8.89
C LEU A 149 -4.40 8.06 -7.56
N SER A 150 -4.08 9.35 -7.46
CA SER A 150 -3.55 9.95 -6.22
C SER A 150 -4.51 9.79 -5.04
N ALA A 151 -5.82 9.92 -5.26
CA ALA A 151 -6.82 9.74 -4.21
C ALA A 151 -6.86 8.30 -3.71
N ILE A 152 -6.70 7.30 -4.59
CA ILE A 152 -6.63 5.89 -4.23
C ILE A 152 -5.37 5.63 -3.38
N PHE A 153 -4.19 6.09 -3.81
CA PHE A 153 -2.95 5.92 -3.05
C PHE A 153 -2.94 6.70 -1.73
N ASN A 154 -3.51 7.90 -1.68
CA ASN A 154 -3.65 8.64 -0.43
C ASN A 154 -4.57 7.93 0.57
N HIS A 155 -5.62 7.27 0.08
CA HIS A 155 -6.48 6.42 0.90
C HIS A 155 -5.71 5.21 1.41
N ALA A 156 -4.92 4.56 0.55
CA ALA A 156 -4.05 3.46 0.93
C ALA A 156 -3.03 3.88 2.00
N ALA A 157 -2.39 5.03 1.84
CA ALA A 157 -1.44 5.56 2.81
C ALA A 157 -2.10 5.87 4.16
N ARG A 158 -3.30 6.45 4.16
CA ARG A 158 -3.99 6.88 5.39
C ARG A 158 -4.55 5.72 6.20
N PHE A 159 -5.19 4.75 5.56
CA PHE A 159 -5.93 3.70 6.24
C PHE A 159 -5.18 2.36 6.32
N TYR A 160 -4.27 2.12 5.39
CA TYR A 160 -3.51 0.87 5.30
C TYR A 160 -2.01 1.08 5.47
N GLY A 161 -1.58 2.31 5.75
CA GLY A 161 -0.19 2.65 6.02
C GLY A 161 0.75 2.51 4.81
N LEU A 162 0.25 2.38 3.59
CA LEU A 162 1.07 2.20 2.38
C LEU A 162 1.72 3.53 1.95
N ASN A 163 3.05 3.58 1.95
CA ASN A 163 3.81 4.79 1.66
C ASN A 163 4.12 4.97 0.16
N ILE A 164 3.12 4.74 -0.70
CA ILE A 164 3.28 5.02 -2.13
C ILE A 164 2.91 6.47 -2.37
N ASN A 165 3.92 7.31 -2.56
CA ASN A 165 3.70 8.72 -2.81
C ASN A 165 3.50 8.98 -4.31
N ALA A 166 2.25 8.84 -4.78
CA ALA A 166 1.89 9.13 -6.17
C ALA A 166 2.23 10.57 -6.58
N ARG A 167 2.35 11.50 -5.61
CA ARG A 167 2.77 12.88 -5.87
C ARG A 167 4.22 12.98 -6.30
N GLN A 168 5.10 12.05 -5.94
CA GLN A 168 6.50 12.04 -6.37
C GLN A 168 6.66 11.79 -7.87
N ALA A 169 5.67 11.19 -8.52
CA ALA A 169 5.66 11.00 -9.97
C ALA A 169 5.35 12.28 -10.79
N GLY A 170 5.11 13.41 -10.11
CA GLY A 170 4.76 14.69 -10.73
C GLY A 170 3.30 14.78 -11.16
N ASN A 171 2.80 16.02 -11.32
CA ASN A 171 1.43 16.27 -11.76
C ASN A 171 1.31 16.20 -13.29
N MET A 172 0.35 15.42 -13.80
CA MET A 172 -0.05 15.51 -15.20
C MET A 172 -0.71 16.88 -15.45
N GLY A 173 -0.16 17.65 -16.37
CA GLY A 173 -0.75 18.93 -16.79
C GLY A 173 -0.12 20.20 -16.22
N GLN A 174 0.99 20.13 -15.48
CA GLN A 174 1.80 21.33 -15.26
C GLN A 174 2.33 21.84 -16.61
N LYS A 175 2.03 23.09 -16.92
CA LYS A 175 2.78 23.83 -17.93
C LYS A 175 4.23 23.90 -17.41
N ASN A 176 5.19 23.41 -18.18
CA ASN A 176 6.58 23.80 -17.96
C ASN A 176 6.60 25.33 -18.01
N GLY A 177 6.71 25.95 -16.84
CA GLY A 177 6.90 27.38 -16.76
C GLY A 177 8.16 27.71 -17.56
N ARG A 178 8.00 28.35 -18.70
CA ARG A 178 9.11 29.05 -19.34
C ARG A 178 9.57 30.05 -18.27
N ARG A 179 10.72 29.81 -17.71
CA ARG A 179 11.47 30.88 -17.04
C ARG A 179 11.79 31.85 -18.17
N CYS A 180 11.06 32.95 -18.23
CA CYS A 180 11.53 34.13 -18.98
C CYS A 180 12.77 34.61 -18.20
N CYS A 181 13.95 34.32 -18.75
CA CYS A 181 15.14 35.07 -18.41
C CYS A 181 14.92 36.49 -18.89
N SER A 182 14.78 37.42 -17.98
CA SER A 182 15.01 38.86 -18.21
C SER A 182 16.46 39.12 -17.86
#